data_4713aacf0670db77f976fd1e3e7ae722
#
_entry.id   4713aacf0670db77f976fd1e3e7ae722
#
_cell.length_a   1.000
_cell.length_b   1.000
_cell.length_c   1.000
_cell.angle_alpha   90.00
_cell.angle_beta   90.00
_cell.angle_gamma   90.00
#
_symmetry.space_group_name_H-M   'P 1'
#
loop_
_entity.id
_entity.type
_entity.pdbx_description
1 polymer ?
#
loop_
_entity_poly.entity_id
_entity_poly.type
_entity_poly.pdbx_seq_one_letter_code
_entity_poly.pdbx_strand_id
1 'polypeptide(L)' 'MRGSMEYKTVTAGTREDGGQGVIEDSVELVAVLDAQVNDAIRLGWRPVGVVVTGPDGRLNQSMVRVR' A
#
# COMPACT_ATOMS: atom_id res chain seq x y z
N MET A 1 19.05 23.22 -5.29
CA MET A 1 17.99 22.96 -5.38
C MET A 1 17.46 22.02 -4.59
N ARG A 2 16.43 22.03 -4.19
CA ARG A 2 15.96 21.15 -3.37
C ARG A 2 15.27 20.15 -4.02
N GLY A 3 15.23 19.00 -3.57
CA GLY A 3 14.46 17.93 -4.11
C GLY A 3 13.00 18.13 -3.86
N SER A 4 12.20 17.45 -4.63
CA SER A 4 10.78 17.43 -4.40
C SER A 4 10.43 16.19 -3.61
N MET A 5 9.44 16.31 -2.79
CA MET A 5 8.94 15.15 -2.07
C MET A 5 7.67 14.68 -2.74
N GLU A 6 7.60 13.40 -3.00
CA GLU A 6 6.43 12.79 -3.60
C GLU A 6 5.75 11.91 -2.57
N TYR A 7 4.47 11.77 -2.69
CA TYR A 7 3.68 11.04 -1.73
C TYR A 7 2.68 10.17 -2.46
N LYS A 8 2.50 8.94 -2.00
CA LYS A 8 1.47 8.09 -2.54
C LYS A 8 0.99 7.11 -1.50
N THR A 9 -0.14 6.51 -1.73
CA THR A 9 -0.68 5.49 -0.86
C THR A 9 -0.72 4.17 -1.62
N VAL A 10 -0.19 3.13 -0.99
CA VAL A 10 -0.27 1.78 -1.54
C VAL A 10 -1.44 1.11 -0.86
N THR A 11 -2.31 0.51 -1.65
CA THR A 11 -3.52 -0.11 -1.11
C THR A 11 -3.57 -1.58 -1.51
N ALA A 12 -3.87 -2.43 -0.55
CA ALA A 12 -4.04 -3.85 -0.78
C ALA A 12 -5.41 -4.29 -0.32
N GLY A 13 -6.04 -5.17 -1.06
CA GLY A 13 -7.35 -5.70 -0.71
C GLY A 13 -8.28 -5.63 -1.86
N THR A 14 -9.46 -5.99 -1.67
CA THR A 14 -10.40 -6.10 -2.52
C THR A 14 -10.40 -5.55 -3.76
N ARG A 15 -10.91 -5.78 -4.45
CA ARG A 15 -11.04 -5.46 -5.59
C ARG A 15 -12.16 -5.20 -6.04
N GLU A 16 -12.57 -5.03 -6.65
CA GLU A 16 -13.50 -4.65 -7.05
C GLU A 16 -14.16 -5.29 -7.85
N ASP A 17 -14.76 -5.16 -8.55
CA ASP A 17 -15.34 -5.76 -9.44
C ASP A 17 -15.89 -6.94 -9.16
N GLY A 18 -16.89 -7.11 -8.79
CA GLY A 18 -17.60 -8.29 -8.66
C GLY A 18 -17.35 -9.02 -7.43
N GLY A 19 -16.48 -8.53 -6.72
CA GLY A 19 -16.20 -9.18 -5.48
C GLY A 19 -15.61 -10.52 -5.62
N GLN A 20 -15.26 -10.93 -6.82
CA GLN A 20 -14.72 -12.18 -6.95
C GLN A 20 -13.41 -12.24 -6.38
N GLY A 21 -12.64 -11.31 -6.31
CA GLY A 21 -11.31 -11.39 -5.81
C GLY A 21 -11.19 -10.93 -4.40
N VAL A 22 -12.23 -10.94 -3.65
CA VAL A 22 -12.14 -10.48 -2.29
C VAL A 22 -11.25 -11.37 -1.49
N ILE A 23 -10.28 -10.82 -0.82
CA ILE A 23 -9.39 -11.55 0.04
C ILE A 23 -9.90 -11.37 1.44
N GLU A 24 -10.32 -12.45 2.04
CA GLU A 24 -10.83 -12.35 3.36
C GLU A 24 -9.84 -12.70 4.41
N ASP A 25 -8.75 -13.33 4.03
CA ASP A 25 -7.74 -13.73 4.99
C ASP A 25 -6.82 -12.55 5.24
N SER A 26 -6.79 -12.06 6.45
CA SER A 26 -5.96 -10.92 6.74
C SER A 26 -4.48 -11.21 6.58
N VAL A 27 -4.06 -12.45 6.76
CA VAL A 27 -2.67 -12.79 6.54
C VAL A 27 -2.33 -12.60 5.07
N GLU A 28 -3.24 -12.96 4.20
CA GLU A 28 -3.00 -12.82 2.79
C GLU A 28 -2.98 -11.36 2.38
N LEU A 29 -3.84 -10.55 2.98
CA LEU A 29 -3.84 -9.13 2.69
C LEU A 29 -2.53 -8.49 3.10
N VAL A 30 -2.00 -8.88 4.25
CA VAL A 30 -0.73 -8.35 4.71
C VAL A 30 0.38 -8.76 3.74
N ALA A 31 0.35 -9.99 3.27
CA ALA A 31 1.39 -10.43 2.35
C ALA A 31 1.33 -9.66 1.04
N VAL A 32 0.13 -9.36 0.55
CA VAL A 32 -0.01 -8.58 -0.66
C VAL A 32 0.51 -7.16 -0.44
N LEU A 33 0.17 -6.57 0.69
CA LEU A 33 0.63 -5.22 0.98
C LEU A 33 2.15 -5.20 1.09
N ASP A 34 2.72 -6.19 1.77
CA ASP A 34 4.17 -6.25 1.93
C ASP A 34 4.86 -6.31 0.58
N ALA A 35 4.33 -7.11 -0.34
CA ALA A 35 4.91 -7.21 -1.66
C ALA A 35 4.87 -5.87 -2.39
N GLN A 36 3.74 -5.18 -2.29
CA GLN A 36 3.60 -3.90 -2.96
C GLN A 36 4.50 -2.85 -2.34
N VAL A 37 4.62 -2.85 -1.02
CA VAL A 37 5.48 -1.91 -0.34
C VAL A 37 6.94 -2.18 -0.71
N ASN A 38 7.34 -3.44 -0.75
CA ASN A 38 8.71 -3.79 -1.09
C ASN A 38 9.04 -3.38 -2.52
N ASP A 39 8.09 -3.52 -3.43
CA ASP A 39 8.31 -3.08 -4.79
C ASP A 39 8.50 -1.56 -4.85
N ALA A 40 7.71 -0.83 -4.08
CA ALA A 40 7.85 0.61 -4.03
C ALA A 40 9.21 1.01 -3.44
N ILE A 41 9.65 0.29 -2.42
CA ILE A 41 10.95 0.57 -1.81
C ILE A 41 12.07 0.43 -2.85
N ARG A 42 11.96 -0.56 -3.72
CA ARG A 42 12.97 -0.72 -4.75
C ARG A 42 13.02 0.46 -5.69
N LEU A 43 11.93 1.20 -5.79
CA LEU A 43 11.88 2.38 -6.64
C LEU A 43 12.18 3.66 -5.87
N GLY A 44 12.63 3.55 -4.65
CA GLY A 44 13.05 4.70 -3.86
C GLY A 44 12.01 5.23 -2.91
N TRP A 45 10.87 4.57 -2.80
CA TRP A 45 9.83 5.01 -1.87
C TRP A 45 10.13 4.51 -0.47
N ARG A 46 9.65 5.21 0.52
CA ARG A 46 9.81 4.82 1.91
C ARG A 46 8.48 4.87 2.60
N PRO A 47 8.14 3.87 3.40
CA PRO A 47 6.87 3.89 4.11
C PRO A 47 6.92 4.89 5.26
N VAL A 48 5.81 5.56 5.51
CA VAL A 48 5.72 6.48 6.63
C VAL A 48 4.44 6.17 7.38
N GLY A 49 4.53 6.21 8.68
CA GLY A 49 3.37 5.96 9.50
C GLY A 49 3.02 4.50 9.56
N VAL A 50 1.85 4.21 10.04
CA VAL A 50 1.40 2.83 10.22
C VAL A 50 0.44 2.45 9.12
N VAL A 51 0.24 1.15 8.96
CA VAL A 51 -0.75 0.64 8.03
C VAL A 51 -2.12 0.95 8.61
N VAL A 52 -3.00 1.45 7.78
CA VAL A 52 -4.35 1.82 8.19
C VAL A 52 -5.34 0.93 7.46
N THR A 53 -6.31 0.39 8.19
CA THR A 53 -7.37 -0.39 7.59
C THR A 53 -8.53 0.54 7.30
N GLY A 54 -8.95 0.58 6.06
CA GLY A 54 -10.07 1.42 5.69
C GLY A 54 -11.40 0.78 5.99
N PRO A 55 -12.47 1.52 5.84
CA PRO A 55 -13.79 0.99 6.15
C PRO A 55 -14.21 -0.14 5.22
N ASP A 56 -13.57 -0.26 4.08
CA ASP A 56 -13.87 -1.33 3.15
C ASP A 56 -12.97 -2.54 3.37
N GLY A 57 -12.16 -2.53 4.42
CA GLY A 57 -11.30 -3.66 4.71
C GLY A 57 -9.96 -3.66 4.01
N ARG A 58 -9.71 -2.64 3.22
CA ARG A 58 -8.42 -2.57 2.52
C ARG A 58 -7.36 -2.06 3.45
N LEU A 59 -6.13 -2.49 3.18
CA LEU A 59 -4.99 -2.01 3.95
C LEU A 59 -4.28 -0.94 3.15
N ASN A 60 -3.92 0.13 3.81
CA ASN A 60 -3.30 1.27 3.16
C ASN A 60 -2.00 1.63 3.84
N GLN A 61 -1.00 1.93 3.06
CA GLN A 61 0.30 2.36 3.59
C GLN A 61 0.76 3.57 2.82
N SER A 62 1.03 4.64 3.54
CA SER A 62 1.52 5.86 2.93
C SER A 62 3.01 5.74 2.66
N MET A 63 3.44 6.27 1.54
CA MET A 63 4.84 6.20 1.14
C MET A 63 5.29 7.57 0.67
N VAL A 64 6.56 7.88 0.88
CA VAL A 64 7.14 9.12 0.38
C VAL A 64 8.41 8.81 -0.38
N ARG A 65 8.75 9.66 -1.29
CA ARG A 65 9.99 9.55 -2.03
C ARG A 65 10.53 10.95 -2.28
N VAL A 66 11.83 11.10 -2.08
CA VAL A 66 12.48 12.37 -2.33
C VAL A 66 13.21 12.24 -3.65
N ARG A 67 13.01 13.21 -4.53
CA ARG A 67 13.66 13.16 -5.82
C ARG A 67 14.78 14.10 -5.93
#